data_a22266cc7188449e7ce48dbe5b41df5f
#
_entry.id   a22266cc7188449e7ce48dbe5b41df5f
#
_cell.length_a   1.000
_cell.length_b   1.000
_cell.length_c   1.000
_cell.angle_alpha   90.00
_cell.angle_beta   90.00
_cell.angle_gamma   90.00
#
_symmetry.space_group_name_H-M   'P 1'
#
loop_
_entity.id
_entity.type
_entity.pdbx_description
1 polymer ?
#
loop_
_entity_poly.entity_id
_entity_poly.type
_entity_poly.pdbx_seq_one_letter_code
_entity_poly.pdbx_strand_id
1 'polypeptide(L)'
;MKKIFIIIFSILFYFSNSNAETFKTALKKAYDTNPELNAERESLNISEQELKVSRSSYLPTVTLEGAKSQEDTDKLTNRNGSNASITDVDPTTQSITITQTLVDFGRGAELAKSKIGIEIAKAKLLKKEQDILFKAIDAYTGLISAKEKYEINISNVNLLDRQVETDRIRLERGRVTLSDVAQSESS
;
A
#
# COMPACT_ATOMS: atom_id res chain seq x y z
N MET A 1 2.87 -49.93 -7.30
CA MET A 1 3.42 -49.27 -8.47
C MET A 1 2.40 -48.37 -9.18
N LYS A 2 1.15 -48.78 -9.44
CA LYS A 2 0.12 -47.92 -10.10
C LYS A 2 -0.21 -46.62 -9.35
N LYS A 3 -0.22 -46.60 -8.01
CA LYS A 3 -0.55 -45.38 -7.21
C LYS A 3 0.57 -44.33 -7.22
N ILE A 4 1.83 -44.73 -7.35
CA ILE A 4 2.99 -43.83 -7.45
C ILE A 4 3.01 -43.15 -8.82
N PHE A 5 2.62 -43.86 -9.88
CA PHE A 5 2.55 -43.32 -11.23
C PHE A 5 1.47 -42.22 -11.38
N ILE A 6 0.35 -42.36 -10.66
CA ILE A 6 -0.72 -41.34 -10.64
C ILE A 6 -0.28 -40.06 -9.91
N ILE A 7 0.51 -40.18 -8.85
CA ILE A 7 1.03 -39.01 -8.10
C ILE A 7 2.07 -38.26 -8.94
N ILE A 8 2.95 -38.95 -9.64
CA ILE A 8 3.95 -38.33 -10.52
C ILE A 8 3.28 -37.68 -11.72
N PHE A 9 2.22 -38.26 -12.28
CA PHE A 9 1.45 -37.68 -13.38
C PHE A 9 0.65 -36.44 -12.94
N SER A 10 0.18 -36.39 -11.71
CA SER A 10 -0.52 -35.21 -11.15
C SER A 10 0.41 -34.02 -10.90
N ILE A 11 1.70 -34.27 -10.61
CA ILE A 11 2.70 -33.19 -10.39
C ILE A 11 3.12 -32.54 -11.73
N LEU A 12 3.04 -33.26 -12.84
CA LEU A 12 3.37 -32.74 -14.18
C LEU A 12 2.34 -31.76 -14.75
N PHE A 13 1.13 -31.68 -14.20
CA PHE A 13 0.09 -30.76 -14.64
C PHE A 13 0.14 -29.36 -13.99
N TYR A 14 1.04 -29.13 -13.03
CA TYR A 14 1.27 -27.81 -12.41
C TYR A 14 2.32 -26.95 -13.15
N PHE A 15 2.63 -27.26 -14.41
CA PHE A 15 3.33 -26.28 -15.24
C PHE A 15 2.36 -25.16 -15.58
N SER A 16 2.33 -24.16 -14.70
CA SER A 16 1.68 -22.88 -14.92
C SER A 16 2.16 -22.35 -16.26
N ASN A 17 1.22 -22.10 -17.18
CA ASN A 17 1.51 -21.36 -18.39
C ASN A 17 2.14 -20.03 -17.96
N SER A 18 3.44 -19.92 -18.09
CA SER A 18 4.18 -18.67 -17.99
C SER A 18 3.82 -17.84 -19.22
N ASN A 19 2.64 -17.25 -19.22
CA ASN A 19 2.31 -16.24 -20.20
C ASN A 19 3.24 -15.05 -19.94
N ALA A 20 4.08 -14.72 -20.91
CA ALA A 20 4.87 -13.51 -20.88
C ALA A 20 3.90 -12.34 -20.60
N GLU A 21 4.07 -11.69 -19.45
CA GLU A 21 3.18 -10.60 -19.02
C GLU A 21 3.34 -9.45 -20.03
N THR A 22 2.26 -9.12 -20.73
CA THR A 22 2.30 -8.03 -21.69
C THR A 22 2.40 -6.69 -20.97
N PHE A 23 2.96 -5.67 -21.62
CA PHE A 23 3.03 -4.30 -21.07
C PHE A 23 1.69 -3.82 -20.50
N LYS A 24 0.58 -4.05 -21.24
CA LYS A 24 -0.76 -3.69 -20.80
C LYS A 24 -1.19 -4.44 -19.54
N THR A 25 -0.90 -5.73 -19.43
CA THR A 25 -1.22 -6.54 -18.25
C THR A 25 -0.40 -6.11 -17.04
N ALA A 26 0.88 -5.80 -17.22
CA ALA A 26 1.75 -5.28 -16.16
C ALA A 26 1.24 -3.94 -15.60
N LEU A 27 0.87 -3.00 -16.48
CA LEU A 27 0.27 -1.72 -16.07
C LEU A 27 -1.04 -1.91 -15.33
N LYS A 28 -1.94 -2.76 -15.86
CA LYS A 28 -3.21 -3.04 -15.21
C LYS A 28 -3.01 -3.64 -13.82
N LYS A 29 -2.12 -4.59 -13.69
CA LYS A 29 -1.81 -5.23 -12.42
C LYS A 29 -1.22 -4.21 -11.42
N ALA A 30 -0.29 -3.36 -11.86
CA ALA A 30 0.23 -2.28 -11.03
C ALA A 30 -0.88 -1.34 -10.54
N TYR A 31 -1.81 -0.94 -11.42
CA TYR A 31 -2.93 -0.09 -11.07
C TYR A 31 -3.93 -0.74 -10.10
N ASP A 32 -4.25 -2.02 -10.31
CA ASP A 32 -5.28 -2.72 -9.53
C ASP A 32 -4.76 -3.19 -8.15
N THR A 33 -3.49 -3.59 -8.05
CA THR A 33 -2.98 -4.29 -6.87
C THR A 33 -1.94 -3.51 -6.06
N ASN A 34 -1.53 -2.31 -6.51
CA ASN A 34 -0.51 -1.56 -5.80
C ASN A 34 -1.03 -1.08 -4.42
N PRO A 35 -0.36 -1.42 -3.30
CA PRO A 35 -0.82 -1.07 -1.96
C PRO A 35 -0.77 0.44 -1.68
N GLU A 36 0.18 1.19 -2.26
CA GLU A 36 0.25 2.64 -2.10
C GLU A 36 -0.95 3.33 -2.77
N LEU A 37 -1.37 2.84 -3.94
CA LEU A 37 -2.53 3.38 -4.65
C LEU A 37 -3.83 3.04 -3.91
N ASN A 38 -3.93 1.83 -3.37
CA ASN A 38 -5.08 1.43 -2.56
C ASN A 38 -5.18 2.26 -1.28
N ALA A 39 -4.05 2.56 -0.61
CA ALA A 39 -4.04 3.46 0.54
C ALA A 39 -4.53 4.88 0.20
N GLU A 40 -4.17 5.41 -0.99
CA GLU A 40 -4.66 6.73 -1.42
C GLU A 40 -6.16 6.72 -1.77
N ARG A 41 -6.68 5.60 -2.31
CA ARG A 41 -8.13 5.40 -2.52
C ARG A 41 -8.89 5.42 -1.18
N GLU A 42 -8.34 4.76 -0.16
CA GLU A 42 -8.92 4.82 1.19
C GLU A 42 -8.80 6.20 1.82
N SER A 43 -7.74 6.96 1.56
CA SER A 43 -7.62 8.36 1.99
C SER A 43 -8.71 9.26 1.41
N LEU A 44 -9.08 9.04 0.14
CA LEU A 44 -10.23 9.72 -0.46
C LEU A 44 -11.53 9.32 0.25
N ASN A 45 -11.74 8.03 0.52
CA ASN A 45 -12.91 7.54 1.26
C ASN A 45 -13.00 8.17 2.66
N ILE A 46 -11.87 8.30 3.38
CA ILE A 46 -11.81 9.00 4.66
C ILE A 46 -12.30 10.46 4.52
N SER A 47 -11.81 11.19 3.52
CA SER A 47 -12.24 12.59 3.29
C SER A 47 -13.75 12.69 2.98
N GLU A 48 -14.32 11.70 2.30
CA GLU A 48 -15.78 11.63 2.08
C GLU A 48 -16.56 11.36 3.38
N GLN A 49 -16.01 10.54 4.30
CA GLN A 49 -16.62 10.33 5.61
C GLN A 49 -16.49 11.57 6.49
N GLU A 50 -15.37 12.31 6.44
CA GLU A 50 -15.21 13.58 7.16
C GLU A 50 -16.27 14.61 6.75
N LEU A 51 -16.68 14.65 5.48
CA LEU A 51 -17.81 15.47 5.04
C LEU A 51 -19.12 15.04 5.74
N LYS A 52 -19.35 13.73 5.92
CA LYS A 52 -20.54 13.24 6.65
C LYS A 52 -20.48 13.63 8.13
N VAL A 53 -19.29 13.55 8.74
CA VAL A 53 -19.06 14.01 10.11
C VAL A 53 -19.35 15.52 10.23
N SER A 54 -18.83 16.34 9.30
CA SER A 54 -19.14 17.78 9.29
C SER A 54 -20.65 18.06 9.16
N ARG A 55 -21.36 17.25 8.38
CA ARG A 55 -22.83 17.37 8.28
C ARG A 55 -23.54 16.94 9.56
N SER A 56 -23.01 15.95 10.30
CA SER A 56 -23.62 15.49 11.55
C SER A 56 -23.61 16.54 12.64
N SER A 57 -22.75 17.56 12.57
CA SER A 57 -22.75 18.70 13.50
C SER A 57 -24.05 19.54 13.47
N TYR A 58 -24.85 19.39 12.40
CA TYR A 58 -26.18 20.00 12.29
C TYR A 58 -27.30 19.18 12.97
N LEU A 59 -26.98 17.95 13.42
CA LEU A 59 -27.95 17.07 14.10
C LEU A 59 -27.83 17.19 15.62
N PRO A 60 -28.89 16.82 16.37
CA PRO A 60 -28.82 16.74 17.83
C PRO A 60 -27.84 15.64 18.28
N THR A 61 -27.12 15.90 19.34
CA THR A 61 -26.25 14.92 20.01
C THR A 61 -27.04 14.33 21.19
N VAL A 62 -27.09 13.00 21.28
CA VAL A 62 -27.68 12.24 22.36
C VAL A 62 -26.56 11.61 23.17
N THR A 63 -26.47 12.00 24.45
CA THR A 63 -25.47 11.45 25.38
C THR A 63 -26.20 10.65 26.46
N LEU A 64 -25.79 9.42 26.67
CA LEU A 64 -26.26 8.56 27.75
C LEU A 64 -25.11 8.42 28.76
N GLU A 65 -25.34 8.81 29.98
CA GLU A 65 -24.37 8.74 31.07
C GLU A 65 -24.92 7.90 32.21
N GLY A 66 -24.08 7.08 32.81
CA GLY A 66 -24.36 6.31 34.00
C GLY A 66 -23.18 6.38 34.96
N ALA A 67 -23.42 6.78 36.19
CA ALA A 67 -22.41 6.80 37.24
C ALA A 67 -22.92 6.05 38.46
N LYS A 68 -22.05 5.23 39.04
CA LYS A 68 -22.25 4.63 40.36
C LYS A 68 -21.07 5.02 41.23
N SER A 69 -21.33 5.64 42.36
CA SER A 69 -20.28 5.96 43.32
C SER A 69 -20.58 5.25 44.65
N GLN A 70 -19.52 4.97 45.38
CA GLN A 70 -19.61 4.46 46.75
C GLN A 70 -19.06 5.53 47.66
N GLU A 71 -19.89 5.93 48.65
CA GLU A 71 -19.55 6.98 49.62
C GLU A 71 -19.25 6.38 50.99
N ASP A 72 -18.09 6.73 51.54
CA ASP A 72 -17.74 6.39 52.93
C ASP A 72 -18.32 7.45 53.87
N THR A 73 -19.39 7.08 54.57
CA THR A 73 -20.19 7.98 55.34
C THR A 73 -19.77 8.18 56.79
N ASP A 74 -18.74 7.45 57.23
CA ASP A 74 -18.22 7.53 58.64
C ASP A 74 -17.67 8.91 59.01
N LYS A 75 -17.49 9.80 58.02
CA LYS A 75 -16.95 11.18 58.22
C LYS A 75 -17.98 12.30 57.97
N LEU A 76 -19.21 11.95 57.67
CA LEU A 76 -20.25 12.95 57.39
C LEU A 76 -20.97 13.36 58.66
N THR A 77 -20.61 14.51 59.20
CA THR A 77 -21.32 15.16 60.31
C THR A 77 -21.92 16.49 59.85
N ASN A 78 -23.13 16.78 60.33
CA ASN A 78 -23.73 18.08 60.13
C ASN A 78 -22.90 19.19 60.82
N ARG A 79 -22.95 20.40 60.26
CA ARG A 79 -22.24 21.59 60.80
C ARG A 79 -22.56 21.88 62.28
N ASN A 80 -23.68 21.37 62.81
CA ASN A 80 -24.12 21.49 64.19
C ASN A 80 -23.74 20.29 65.06
N GLY A 81 -22.89 19.39 64.60
CA GLY A 81 -22.40 18.21 65.36
C GLY A 81 -23.39 17.05 65.48
N SER A 82 -24.55 17.11 64.83
CA SER A 82 -25.50 16.02 64.77
C SER A 82 -25.09 15.02 63.69
N ASN A 83 -25.30 13.74 63.96
CA ASN A 83 -25.08 12.72 62.88
C ASN A 83 -26.05 12.99 61.73
N ALA A 84 -25.56 13.14 60.54
CA ALA A 84 -26.38 13.22 59.35
C ALA A 84 -27.07 11.87 59.13
N SER A 85 -28.38 11.90 58.92
CA SER A 85 -29.11 10.71 58.46
C SER A 85 -28.79 10.54 56.99
N ILE A 86 -27.95 9.55 56.68
CA ILE A 86 -27.57 9.24 55.31
C ILE A 86 -28.48 8.12 54.83
N THR A 87 -29.25 8.43 53.80
CA THR A 87 -30.24 7.49 53.23
C THR A 87 -29.75 6.77 51.99
N ASP A 88 -28.68 7.26 51.35
CA ASP A 88 -28.12 6.63 50.14
C ASP A 88 -26.59 6.64 50.22
N VAL A 89 -26.01 5.49 50.41
CA VAL A 89 -24.54 5.27 50.59
C VAL A 89 -23.87 5.00 49.26
N ASP A 90 -24.62 4.47 48.29
CA ASP A 90 -24.15 4.10 46.96
C ASP A 90 -25.02 4.78 45.89
N PRO A 91 -24.88 6.09 45.69
CA PRO A 91 -25.72 6.79 44.74
C PRO A 91 -25.47 6.30 43.32
N THR A 92 -26.53 5.98 42.60
CA THR A 92 -26.50 5.61 41.17
C THR A 92 -27.24 6.69 40.42
N THR A 93 -26.55 7.29 39.45
CA THR A 93 -27.10 8.33 38.58
C THR A 93 -27.15 7.84 37.17
N GLN A 94 -28.26 8.01 36.49
CA GLN A 94 -28.42 7.76 35.05
C GLN A 94 -29.04 9.00 34.41
N SER A 95 -28.44 9.47 33.31
CA SER A 95 -28.94 10.62 32.59
C SER A 95 -28.95 10.39 31.09
N ILE A 96 -29.95 10.93 30.40
CA ILE A 96 -30.02 11.04 28.95
C ILE A 96 -30.08 12.52 28.63
N THR A 97 -29.06 13.02 27.95
CA THR A 97 -28.98 14.43 27.58
C THR A 97 -29.08 14.56 26.07
N ILE A 98 -30.00 15.37 25.57
CA ILE A 98 -30.14 15.70 24.15
C ILE A 98 -29.73 17.16 23.97
N THR A 99 -28.67 17.39 23.21
CA THR A 99 -28.16 18.75 22.98
C THR A 99 -28.26 19.09 21.50
N GLN A 100 -28.91 20.20 21.17
CA GLN A 100 -28.98 20.74 19.82
C GLN A 100 -28.44 22.18 19.81
N THR A 101 -27.35 22.37 19.06
CA THR A 101 -26.82 23.72 18.82
C THR A 101 -27.67 24.41 17.76
N LEU A 102 -28.31 25.51 18.08
CA LEU A 102 -29.21 26.24 17.17
C LEU A 102 -28.48 27.22 16.28
N VAL A 103 -27.45 27.90 16.80
CA VAL A 103 -26.65 28.88 16.09
C VAL A 103 -25.17 28.61 16.29
N ASP A 104 -24.46 28.45 15.18
CA ASP A 104 -23.00 28.33 15.13
C ASP A 104 -22.52 28.82 13.76
N PHE A 105 -21.84 29.96 13.73
CA PHE A 105 -21.36 30.60 12.52
C PHE A 105 -20.15 29.85 11.89
N GLY A 106 -19.46 29.01 12.66
CA GLY A 106 -18.30 28.21 12.20
C GLY A 106 -18.68 26.99 11.36
N ARG A 107 -19.87 26.43 11.54
CA ARG A 107 -20.28 25.17 10.86
C ARG A 107 -20.27 25.27 9.33
N GLY A 108 -20.70 26.41 8.79
CA GLY A 108 -20.71 26.64 7.34
C GLY A 108 -19.31 26.61 6.75
N ALA A 109 -18.35 27.21 7.44
CA ALA A 109 -16.94 27.21 7.05
C ALA A 109 -16.32 25.81 7.13
N GLU A 110 -16.62 25.06 8.21
CA GLU A 110 -16.12 23.67 8.38
C GLU A 110 -16.69 22.73 7.31
N LEU A 111 -17.97 22.86 6.98
CA LEU A 111 -18.58 22.10 5.89
C LEU A 111 -17.96 22.45 4.52
N ALA A 112 -17.67 23.73 4.26
CA ALA A 112 -16.99 24.17 3.05
C ALA A 112 -15.57 23.61 2.99
N LYS A 113 -14.83 23.65 4.10
CA LYS A 113 -13.48 23.06 4.22
C LYS A 113 -13.49 21.56 3.95
N SER A 114 -14.42 20.80 4.49
CA SER A 114 -14.55 19.35 4.24
C SER A 114 -14.85 19.04 2.76
N LYS A 115 -15.67 19.88 2.08
CA LYS A 115 -15.89 19.74 0.64
C LYS A 115 -14.61 19.95 -0.17
N ILE A 116 -13.85 21.00 0.17
CA ILE A 116 -12.56 21.27 -0.48
C ILE A 116 -11.55 20.15 -0.20
N GLY A 117 -11.60 19.56 1.03
CA GLY A 117 -10.80 18.40 1.41
C GLY A 117 -10.96 17.22 0.47
N ILE A 118 -12.19 16.93 0.02
CA ILE A 118 -12.46 15.89 -0.98
C ILE A 118 -11.78 16.20 -2.32
N GLU A 119 -11.86 17.45 -2.78
CA GLU A 119 -11.22 17.84 -4.06
C GLU A 119 -9.69 17.72 -3.98
N ILE A 120 -9.11 18.07 -2.84
CA ILE A 120 -7.67 17.86 -2.59
C ILE A 120 -7.33 16.37 -2.59
N ALA A 121 -8.14 15.52 -1.95
CA ALA A 121 -7.92 14.07 -1.92
C ALA A 121 -8.03 13.45 -3.32
N LYS A 122 -8.98 13.89 -4.16
CA LYS A 122 -9.08 13.47 -5.56
C LYS A 122 -7.84 13.85 -6.37
N ALA A 123 -7.35 15.07 -6.21
CA ALA A 123 -6.14 15.53 -6.91
C ALA A 123 -4.90 14.73 -6.48
N LYS A 124 -4.78 14.38 -5.18
CA LYS A 124 -3.71 13.52 -4.66
C LYS A 124 -3.80 12.09 -5.22
N LEU A 125 -5.01 11.52 -5.27
CA LEU A 125 -5.23 10.21 -5.87
C LEU A 125 -4.81 10.20 -7.34
N LEU A 126 -5.25 11.17 -8.13
CA LEU A 126 -4.86 11.27 -9.54
C LEU A 126 -3.34 11.38 -9.71
N LYS A 127 -2.67 12.19 -8.88
CA LYS A 127 -1.20 12.26 -8.87
C LYS A 127 -0.58 10.90 -8.54
N LYS A 128 -1.07 10.21 -7.51
CA LYS A 128 -0.56 8.89 -7.12
C LYS A 128 -0.76 7.86 -8.23
N GLU A 129 -1.91 7.87 -8.92
CA GLU A 129 -2.15 7.01 -10.09
C GLU A 129 -1.10 7.22 -11.18
N GLN A 130 -0.81 8.49 -11.52
CA GLN A 130 0.21 8.83 -12.51
C GLN A 130 1.60 8.37 -12.07
N ASP A 131 1.98 8.61 -10.81
CA ASP A 131 3.28 8.22 -10.26
C ASP A 131 3.48 6.69 -10.29
N ILE A 132 2.46 5.92 -9.93
CA ILE A 132 2.52 4.44 -9.94
C ILE A 132 2.60 3.90 -11.36
N LEU A 133 1.79 4.45 -12.28
CA LEU A 133 1.85 4.04 -13.69
C LEU A 133 3.21 4.36 -14.30
N PHE A 134 3.78 5.54 -14.01
CA PHE A 134 5.10 5.92 -14.47
C PHE A 134 6.20 4.97 -13.96
N LYS A 135 6.19 4.66 -12.65
CA LYS A 135 7.10 3.66 -12.06
C LYS A 135 6.98 2.29 -12.72
N ALA A 136 5.75 1.86 -13.03
CA ALA A 136 5.52 0.58 -13.70
C ALA A 136 6.04 0.58 -15.14
N ILE A 137 5.90 1.69 -15.87
CA ILE A 137 6.45 1.87 -17.23
C ILE A 137 7.98 1.80 -17.18
N ASP A 138 8.59 2.54 -16.28
CA ASP A 138 10.05 2.62 -16.13
C ASP A 138 10.64 1.24 -15.79
N ALA A 139 10.04 0.53 -14.82
CA ALA A 139 10.46 -0.82 -14.45
C ALA A 139 10.32 -1.81 -15.61
N TYR A 140 9.22 -1.75 -16.38
CA TYR A 140 8.98 -2.65 -17.50
C TYR A 140 9.96 -2.40 -18.66
N THR A 141 10.17 -1.14 -19.03
CA THR A 141 11.11 -0.76 -20.08
C THR A 141 12.56 -1.06 -19.67
N GLY A 142 12.90 -0.84 -18.40
CA GLY A 142 14.18 -1.20 -17.83
C GLY A 142 14.47 -2.71 -17.93
N LEU A 143 13.47 -3.55 -17.64
CA LEU A 143 13.59 -5.00 -17.79
C LEU A 143 13.83 -5.43 -19.25
N ILE A 144 13.07 -4.85 -20.19
CA ILE A 144 13.27 -5.14 -21.63
C ILE A 144 14.68 -4.74 -22.07
N SER A 145 15.11 -3.53 -21.72
CA SER A 145 16.45 -3.04 -22.07
C SER A 145 17.56 -3.91 -21.48
N ALA A 146 17.40 -4.36 -20.23
CA ALA A 146 18.35 -5.27 -19.59
C ALA A 146 18.41 -6.63 -20.29
N LYS A 147 17.26 -7.17 -20.71
CA LYS A 147 17.17 -8.43 -21.45
C LYS A 147 17.87 -8.31 -22.82
N GLU A 148 17.59 -7.26 -23.57
CA GLU A 148 18.23 -7.02 -24.87
C GLU A 148 19.74 -6.86 -24.72
N LYS A 149 20.22 -6.11 -23.73
CA LYS A 149 21.66 -5.99 -23.43
C LYS A 149 22.29 -7.34 -23.11
N TYR A 150 21.59 -8.18 -22.35
CA TYR A 150 22.06 -9.53 -22.06
C TYR A 150 22.22 -10.37 -23.32
N GLU A 151 21.22 -10.36 -24.21
CA GLU A 151 21.26 -11.11 -25.47
C GLU A 151 22.39 -10.62 -26.43
N ILE A 152 22.60 -9.29 -26.49
CA ILE A 152 23.68 -8.67 -27.22
C ILE A 152 25.03 -9.12 -26.64
N ASN A 153 25.21 -9.09 -25.33
CA ASN A 153 26.45 -9.50 -24.69
C ASN A 153 26.77 -10.98 -24.93
N ILE A 154 25.77 -11.86 -24.84
CA ILE A 154 25.94 -13.29 -25.20
C ILE A 154 26.40 -13.45 -26.67
N SER A 155 25.77 -12.68 -27.56
CA SER A 155 26.17 -12.70 -28.99
C SER A 155 27.60 -12.20 -29.20
N ASN A 156 28.00 -11.16 -28.49
CA ASN A 156 29.38 -10.62 -28.54
C ASN A 156 30.40 -11.64 -28.03
N VAL A 157 30.13 -12.29 -26.88
CA VAL A 157 31.01 -13.35 -26.35
C VAL A 157 31.18 -14.47 -27.39
N ASN A 158 30.09 -14.96 -27.97
CA ASN A 158 30.14 -16.00 -29.00
C ASN A 158 30.94 -15.57 -30.26
N LEU A 159 30.88 -14.27 -30.60
CA LEU A 159 31.66 -13.72 -31.72
C LEU A 159 33.15 -13.69 -31.38
N LEU A 160 33.51 -13.22 -30.20
CA LEU A 160 34.90 -13.15 -29.73
C LEU A 160 35.52 -14.53 -29.58
N ASP A 161 34.78 -15.51 -29.05
CA ASP A 161 35.23 -16.90 -28.98
C ASP A 161 35.59 -17.48 -30.35
N ARG A 162 34.76 -17.23 -31.37
CA ARG A 162 35.04 -17.65 -32.76
C ARG A 162 36.24 -16.92 -33.36
N GLN A 163 36.44 -15.64 -32.98
CA GLN A 163 37.60 -14.88 -33.41
C GLN A 163 38.89 -15.48 -32.83
N VAL A 164 38.90 -15.73 -31.52
CA VAL A 164 40.06 -16.38 -30.85
C VAL A 164 40.37 -17.74 -31.50
N GLU A 165 39.36 -18.57 -31.73
CA GLU A 165 39.55 -19.88 -32.43
C GLU A 165 40.12 -19.68 -33.80
N THR A 166 39.63 -18.73 -34.58
CA THR A 166 40.13 -18.41 -35.91
C THR A 166 41.60 -17.96 -35.87
N ASP A 167 41.96 -17.10 -34.93
CA ASP A 167 43.32 -16.57 -34.80
C ASP A 167 44.30 -17.63 -34.30
N ARG A 168 43.88 -18.58 -33.45
CA ARG A 168 44.67 -19.77 -33.09
C ARG A 168 44.98 -20.64 -34.30
N ILE A 169 43.96 -20.93 -35.17
CA ILE A 169 44.17 -21.69 -36.39
C ILE A 169 45.11 -20.96 -37.38
N ARG A 170 45.02 -19.61 -37.44
CA ARG A 170 45.91 -18.79 -38.26
C ARG A 170 47.35 -18.79 -37.75
N LEU A 171 47.53 -18.82 -36.40
CA LEU A 171 48.84 -18.93 -35.76
C LEU A 171 49.49 -20.26 -36.11
N GLU A 172 48.78 -21.38 -36.03
CA GLU A 172 49.27 -22.71 -36.43
C GLU A 172 49.76 -22.74 -37.90
N ARG A 173 49.11 -21.94 -38.74
CA ARG A 173 49.49 -21.79 -40.18
C ARG A 173 50.52 -20.71 -40.41
N GLY A 174 51.08 -20.10 -39.36
CA GLY A 174 52.13 -19.06 -39.49
C GLY A 174 51.62 -17.72 -40.08
N ARG A 175 50.30 -17.44 -40.03
CA ARG A 175 49.70 -16.24 -40.65
C ARG A 175 49.51 -15.07 -39.69
N VAL A 176 49.56 -15.30 -38.40
CA VAL A 176 49.48 -14.30 -37.34
C VAL A 176 50.50 -14.60 -36.26
N THR A 177 50.78 -13.66 -35.38
CA THR A 177 51.76 -13.80 -34.30
C THR A 177 51.07 -14.25 -33.01
N LEU A 178 51.84 -14.73 -32.01
CA LEU A 178 51.35 -15.08 -30.70
C LEU A 178 50.76 -13.84 -29.98
N SER A 179 51.29 -12.65 -30.26
CA SER A 179 50.78 -11.39 -29.74
C SER A 179 49.36 -11.08 -30.23
N ASP A 180 49.08 -11.41 -31.50
CA ASP A 180 47.74 -11.20 -32.08
C ASP A 180 46.68 -12.09 -31.40
N VAL A 181 47.04 -13.36 -31.11
CA VAL A 181 46.16 -14.29 -30.38
C VAL A 181 45.95 -13.81 -28.95
N ALA A 182 47.00 -13.38 -28.27
CA ALA A 182 46.89 -12.86 -26.91
C ALA A 182 45.99 -11.59 -26.82
N GLN A 183 46.05 -10.77 -27.89
CA GLN A 183 45.15 -9.61 -27.99
C GLN A 183 43.67 -10.01 -28.16
N SER A 184 43.39 -11.00 -29.01
CA SER A 184 42.05 -11.54 -29.20
C SER A 184 41.49 -12.18 -27.92
N GLU A 185 42.36 -12.87 -27.14
CA GLU A 185 41.96 -13.48 -25.85
C GLU A 185 41.70 -12.46 -24.75
N SER A 186 42.24 -11.23 -24.84
CA SER A 186 42.08 -10.16 -23.87
C SER A 186 40.92 -9.21 -24.18
N SER A 187 40.24 -9.39 -25.27
CA SER A 187 39.11 -8.56 -25.74
C SER A 187 37.79 -9.06 -25.20
#